data_f25f0635414bab92133a0342fa2e478f
#
_entry.id   f25f0635414bab92133a0342fa2e478f
#
_cell.length_a   1.000
_cell.length_b   1.000
_cell.length_c   1.000
_cell.angle_alpha   90.00
_cell.angle_beta   90.00
_cell.angle_gamma   90.00
#
_symmetry.space_group_name_H-M   'P 1'
#
loop_
_entity.id
_entity.type
_entity.pdbx_description
1 polymer ?
#
loop_
_entity_poly.entity_id
_entity_poly.type
_entity_poly.pdbx_seq_one_letter_code
_entity_poly.pdbx_strand_id
1 'polypeptide(L)'
;MPVISKFDYDNFYDIFFKGEPNIMKKPFILDHPLVQHKLSILRRTTTGTKDFRELISEIGTLLCYEATRDLELEPVEIETPMCKCVAKQIKGKAPVIVPILRAGLGMVDGVQNLIPSARVGHIGLYRDEETAQPVEYFCKLPVDIADCRVFLVDPMLATGGSAIDAIGQLKKRGVKDISFLCIIAAPEGLEKLNVAHPDVQIYCASLDERLNENNYILPGLGDAGDRIFGTK
;
A
#
# COMPACT_ATOMS: atom_id res chain seq x y z
N MET A 1 2.75 -17.93 -25.36
CA MET A 1 2.16 -17.25 -24.18
C MET A 1 2.78 -15.88 -24.11
N PRO A 2 2.02 -14.79 -24.01
CA PRO A 2 2.61 -13.47 -23.83
C PRO A 2 3.37 -13.48 -22.50
N VAL A 3 4.63 -13.07 -22.53
CA VAL A 3 5.37 -12.68 -21.32
C VAL A 3 4.66 -11.45 -20.80
N ILE A 4 4.34 -11.37 -19.48
CA ILE A 4 3.85 -10.15 -18.86
C ILE A 4 4.92 -9.10 -19.14
N SER A 5 4.68 -8.27 -20.18
CA SER A 5 5.60 -7.21 -20.56
C SER A 5 5.63 -6.20 -19.42
N LYS A 6 6.81 -5.74 -19.07
CA LYS A 6 6.99 -4.65 -18.14
C LYS A 6 6.23 -3.45 -18.71
N PHE A 7 5.19 -2.99 -18.02
CA PHE A 7 4.48 -1.77 -18.41
C PHE A 7 5.48 -0.62 -18.35
N ASP A 8 5.62 0.10 -19.45
CA ASP A 8 6.52 1.26 -19.54
C ASP A 8 5.88 2.45 -18.81
N TYR A 9 6.05 2.42 -17.49
CA TYR A 9 5.49 3.42 -16.59
C TYR A 9 6.08 4.82 -16.83
N ASP A 10 7.36 4.91 -17.18
CA ASP A 10 8.01 6.20 -17.42
C ASP A 10 7.39 6.87 -18.63
N ASN A 11 7.14 6.10 -19.69
CA ASN A 11 6.44 6.58 -20.88
C ASN A 11 4.97 6.92 -20.57
N PHE A 12 4.27 6.09 -19.79
CA PHE A 12 2.90 6.36 -19.36
C PHE A 12 2.80 7.64 -18.52
N TYR A 13 3.67 7.79 -17.53
CA TYR A 13 3.70 8.97 -16.65
C TYR A 13 4.00 10.23 -17.45
N ASP A 14 4.98 10.17 -18.36
CA ASP A 14 5.34 11.29 -19.23
C ASP A 14 4.23 11.68 -20.21
N ILE A 15 3.43 10.73 -20.69
CA ILE A 15 2.31 11.01 -21.62
C ILE A 15 1.14 11.67 -20.89
N PHE A 16 0.76 11.15 -19.73
CA PHE A 16 -0.47 11.56 -19.04
C PHE A 16 -0.29 12.71 -18.07
N PHE A 17 0.94 12.92 -17.53
CA PHE A 17 1.21 13.92 -16.48
C PHE A 17 2.24 14.98 -16.90
N LYS A 18 2.63 15.01 -18.18
CA LYS A 18 3.56 15.98 -18.75
C LYS A 18 2.94 17.38 -18.76
N GLY A 19 3.30 18.22 -17.77
CA GLY A 19 2.87 19.62 -17.68
C GLY A 19 2.04 19.98 -16.45
N GLU A 20 1.68 19.02 -15.61
CA GLU A 20 1.06 19.31 -14.32
C GLU A 20 2.12 19.84 -13.33
N PRO A 21 1.74 20.79 -12.46
CA PRO A 21 2.70 21.38 -11.54
C PRO A 21 3.29 20.30 -10.61
N ASN A 22 4.54 20.47 -10.26
CA ASN A 22 5.49 19.65 -9.48
C ASN A 22 4.99 19.07 -8.12
N ILE A 23 3.68 18.85 -7.95
CA ILE A 23 3.03 18.45 -6.70
C ILE A 23 2.73 16.93 -6.69
N MET A 24 2.61 16.31 -7.87
CA MET A 24 2.27 14.88 -7.95
C MET A 24 3.49 14.00 -7.68
N LYS A 25 3.38 13.16 -6.67
CA LYS A 25 4.44 12.18 -6.37
C LYS A 25 4.36 11.00 -7.35
N LYS A 26 5.48 10.74 -8.03
CA LYS A 26 5.60 9.57 -8.91
C LYS A 26 5.47 8.29 -8.08
N PRO A 27 4.58 7.35 -8.42
CA PRO A 27 4.49 6.06 -7.75
C PRO A 27 5.82 5.31 -7.84
N PHE A 28 6.18 4.66 -6.73
CA PHE A 28 7.34 3.79 -6.66
C PHE A 28 6.94 2.36 -6.99
N ILE A 29 7.47 1.82 -8.09
CA ILE A 29 7.26 0.43 -8.49
C ILE A 29 8.48 -0.39 -8.04
N LEU A 30 8.25 -1.35 -7.15
CA LEU A 30 9.29 -2.19 -6.57
C LEU A 30 9.71 -3.31 -7.55
N ASP A 31 10.57 -2.94 -8.49
CA ASP A 31 11.11 -3.87 -9.48
C ASP A 31 12.35 -4.61 -8.93
N HIS A 32 12.10 -5.62 -8.11
CA HIS A 32 13.12 -6.45 -7.51
C HIS A 32 12.92 -7.93 -7.90
N PRO A 33 13.95 -8.70 -8.33
CA PRO A 33 13.79 -10.09 -8.80
C PRO A 33 13.06 -11.00 -7.80
N LEU A 34 13.31 -10.85 -6.50
CA LEU A 34 12.61 -11.63 -5.47
C LEU A 34 11.14 -11.29 -5.40
N VAL A 35 10.76 -10.00 -5.56
CA VAL A 35 9.36 -9.57 -5.58
C VAL A 35 8.67 -10.11 -6.82
N GLN A 36 9.29 -10.03 -7.99
CA GLN A 36 8.74 -10.57 -9.23
C GLN A 36 8.55 -12.10 -9.15
N HIS A 37 9.48 -12.81 -8.52
CA HIS A 37 9.35 -14.25 -8.27
C HIS A 37 8.12 -14.55 -7.38
N LYS A 38 7.98 -13.82 -6.25
CA LYS A 38 6.83 -13.98 -5.32
C LYS A 38 5.50 -13.63 -6.00
N LEU A 39 5.45 -12.55 -6.78
CA LEU A 39 4.28 -12.19 -7.59
C LEU A 39 3.90 -13.28 -8.59
N SER A 40 4.87 -13.89 -9.25
CA SER A 40 4.62 -14.99 -10.19
C SER A 40 3.96 -16.20 -9.53
N ILE A 41 4.29 -16.50 -8.27
CA ILE A 41 3.63 -17.55 -7.50
C ILE A 41 2.26 -17.09 -7.03
N LEU A 42 2.17 -15.87 -6.48
CA LEU A 42 0.94 -15.26 -5.96
C LEU A 42 -0.19 -15.26 -7.00
N ARG A 43 0.13 -14.96 -8.26
CA ARG A 43 -0.84 -14.86 -9.37
C ARG A 43 -1.42 -16.20 -9.80
N ARG A 44 -0.77 -17.32 -9.53
CA ARG A 44 -1.22 -18.64 -10.00
C ARG A 44 -2.56 -19.02 -9.44
N THR A 45 -3.42 -19.60 -10.25
CA THR A 45 -4.70 -20.18 -9.82
C THR A 45 -4.52 -21.34 -8.85
N THR A 46 -3.36 -22.02 -8.91
CA THR A 46 -3.00 -23.15 -8.05
C THR A 46 -2.44 -22.74 -6.69
N THR A 47 -2.17 -21.45 -6.45
CA THR A 47 -1.69 -20.98 -5.15
C THR A 47 -2.83 -21.00 -4.15
N GLY A 48 -2.71 -21.88 -3.16
CA GLY A 48 -3.71 -22.06 -2.10
C GLY A 48 -3.74 -20.87 -1.13
N THR A 49 -4.82 -20.80 -0.33
CA THR A 49 -5.07 -19.69 0.60
C THR A 49 -3.93 -19.46 1.60
N LYS A 50 -3.29 -20.53 2.11
CA LYS A 50 -2.15 -20.40 3.03
C LYS A 50 -0.98 -19.68 2.36
N ASP A 51 -0.51 -20.20 1.23
CA ASP A 51 0.64 -19.66 0.51
C ASP A 51 0.34 -18.25 -0.01
N PHE A 52 -0.91 -17.99 -0.40
CA PHE A 52 -1.36 -16.67 -0.83
C PHE A 52 -1.21 -15.63 0.29
N ARG A 53 -1.65 -15.94 1.52
CA ARG A 53 -1.48 -15.05 2.69
C ARG A 53 -0.02 -14.81 3.03
N GLU A 54 0.80 -15.86 3.02
CA GLU A 54 2.23 -15.75 3.29
C GLU A 54 2.91 -14.82 2.27
N LEU A 55 2.62 -14.99 0.98
CA LEU A 55 3.18 -14.15 -0.08
C LEU A 55 2.71 -12.69 0.00
N ILE A 56 1.43 -12.44 0.32
CA ILE A 56 0.90 -11.09 0.55
C ILE A 56 1.65 -10.40 1.69
N SER A 57 1.86 -11.11 2.81
CA SER A 57 2.60 -10.59 3.97
C SER A 57 4.06 -10.30 3.63
N GLU A 58 4.74 -11.22 2.95
CA GLU A 58 6.15 -11.07 2.55
C GLU A 58 6.37 -9.91 1.56
N ILE A 59 5.51 -9.76 0.54
CA ILE A 59 5.60 -8.64 -0.40
C ILE A 59 5.26 -7.33 0.34
N GLY A 60 4.27 -7.34 1.24
CA GLY A 60 3.94 -6.21 2.10
C GLY A 60 5.13 -5.73 2.94
N THR A 61 5.91 -6.67 3.49
CA THR A 61 7.17 -6.37 4.21
C THR A 61 8.17 -5.65 3.31
N LEU A 62 8.39 -6.15 2.10
CA LEU A 62 9.36 -5.56 1.16
C LEU A 62 8.92 -4.17 0.67
N LEU A 63 7.63 -3.98 0.43
CA LEU A 63 7.08 -2.65 0.10
C LEU A 63 7.26 -1.67 1.26
N CYS A 64 6.99 -2.10 2.49
CA CYS A 64 7.17 -1.26 3.67
C CYS A 64 8.65 -0.93 3.90
N TYR A 65 9.57 -1.85 3.64
CA TYR A 65 11.01 -1.58 3.71
C TYR A 65 11.40 -0.41 2.80
N GLU A 66 10.92 -0.38 1.57
CA GLU A 66 11.15 0.76 0.67
C GLU A 66 10.42 2.03 1.13
N ALA A 67 9.19 1.90 1.63
CA ALA A 67 8.40 3.02 2.11
C ALA A 67 8.97 3.67 3.40
N THR A 68 9.90 3.01 4.07
CA THR A 68 10.59 3.54 5.26
C THR A 68 11.95 4.15 4.97
N ARG A 69 12.39 4.20 3.71
CA ARG A 69 13.72 4.68 3.32
C ARG A 69 13.99 6.14 3.67
N ASP A 70 12.96 6.96 3.75
CA ASP A 70 12.99 8.39 4.05
C ASP A 70 12.66 8.73 5.52
N LEU A 71 12.59 7.73 6.42
CA LEU A 71 12.38 7.99 7.84
C LEU A 71 13.54 8.81 8.42
N GLU A 72 13.18 9.90 9.11
CA GLU A 72 14.14 10.72 9.79
C GLU A 72 14.75 10.00 10.99
N LEU A 73 16.04 10.21 11.19
CA LEU A 73 16.78 9.68 12.33
C LEU A 73 17.25 10.82 13.23
N GLU A 74 17.26 10.57 14.53
CA GLU A 74 17.82 11.48 15.55
C GLU A 74 18.94 10.80 16.34
N PRO A 75 19.91 11.58 16.84
CA PRO A 75 20.96 11.03 17.67
C PRO A 75 20.44 10.64 19.06
N VAL A 76 20.92 9.52 19.58
CA VAL A 76 20.60 9.03 20.94
C VAL A 76 21.87 8.51 21.61
N GLU A 77 22.07 8.88 22.88
CA GLU A 77 23.12 8.30 23.69
C GLU A 77 22.76 6.87 24.08
N ILE A 78 23.65 5.95 23.81
CA ILE A 78 23.51 4.53 24.17
C ILE A 78 24.75 4.04 24.90
N GLU A 79 24.63 2.93 25.62
CA GLU A 79 25.73 2.18 26.18
C GLU A 79 25.79 0.80 25.52
N THR A 80 26.92 0.53 24.86
CA THR A 80 27.21 -0.80 24.31
C THR A 80 27.95 -1.61 25.38
N PRO A 81 28.13 -2.92 25.21
CA PRO A 81 28.97 -3.71 26.13
C PRO A 81 30.42 -3.22 26.25
N MET A 82 30.88 -2.36 25.34
CA MET A 82 32.27 -1.89 25.29
C MET A 82 32.44 -0.44 25.74
N CYS A 83 31.48 0.46 25.40
CA CYS A 83 31.60 1.90 25.70
C CYS A 83 30.27 2.64 25.53
N LYS A 84 30.21 3.86 26.06
CA LYS A 84 29.15 4.84 25.73
C LYS A 84 29.44 5.46 24.39
N CYS A 85 28.40 5.62 23.55
CA CYS A 85 28.51 6.24 22.26
C CYS A 85 27.17 6.89 21.83
N VAL A 86 27.21 7.65 20.74
CA VAL A 86 26.00 8.21 20.11
C VAL A 86 25.62 7.33 18.94
N ALA A 87 24.38 6.84 18.94
CA ALA A 87 23.77 6.07 17.85
C ALA A 87 22.64 6.87 17.21
N LYS A 88 21.90 6.24 16.30
CA LYS A 88 20.74 6.84 15.62
C LYS A 88 19.50 5.99 15.87
N GLN A 89 18.39 6.64 16.16
CA GLN A 89 17.07 6.02 16.23
C GLN A 89 16.06 6.74 15.33
N ILE A 90 14.95 6.10 15.04
CA ILE A 90 13.85 6.74 14.27
C ILE A 90 13.30 7.88 15.13
N LYS A 91 13.22 9.07 14.51
CA LYS A 91 12.69 10.27 15.13
C LYS A 91 11.17 10.24 15.18
N GLY A 92 10.59 10.72 16.26
CA GLY A 92 9.16 10.95 16.39
C GLY A 92 8.37 9.72 16.88
N LYS A 93 7.07 9.69 16.53
CA LYS A 93 6.15 8.63 16.99
C LYS A 93 6.26 7.37 16.10
N ALA A 94 5.95 6.22 16.71
CA ALA A 94 5.84 4.97 15.96
C ALA A 94 4.79 5.11 14.84
N PRO A 95 5.06 4.59 13.64
CA PRO A 95 4.11 4.62 12.52
C PRO A 95 2.81 3.89 12.85
N VAL A 96 1.77 4.21 12.09
CA VAL A 96 0.46 3.54 12.18
C VAL A 96 0.18 2.81 10.88
N ILE A 97 -0.13 1.52 10.96
CA ILE A 97 -0.59 0.70 9.84
C ILE A 97 -2.11 0.80 9.80
N VAL A 98 -2.67 1.12 8.65
CA VAL A 98 -4.12 1.20 8.47
C VAL A 98 -4.52 0.32 7.28
N PRO A 99 -4.98 -0.92 7.51
CA PRO A 99 -5.54 -1.74 6.44
C PRO A 99 -6.92 -1.24 6.03
N ILE A 100 -7.18 -1.22 4.73
CA ILE A 100 -8.53 -1.13 4.20
C ILE A 100 -9.16 -2.51 4.34
N LEU A 101 -10.22 -2.61 5.17
CA LEU A 101 -10.89 -3.87 5.41
C LEU A 101 -11.66 -4.33 4.14
N ARG A 102 -11.65 -5.61 3.83
CA ARG A 102 -11.05 -6.78 4.50
C ARG A 102 -9.63 -7.11 4.02
N ALA A 103 -9.37 -6.95 2.70
CA ALA A 103 -8.17 -7.48 2.03
C ALA A 103 -6.85 -6.91 2.61
N GLY A 104 -6.83 -5.64 3.02
CA GLY A 104 -5.66 -5.00 3.62
C GLY A 104 -5.12 -5.71 4.87
N LEU A 105 -5.95 -6.48 5.58
CA LEU A 105 -5.51 -7.26 6.74
C LEU A 105 -4.38 -8.25 6.41
N GLY A 106 -4.36 -8.78 5.18
CA GLY A 106 -3.31 -9.71 4.75
C GLY A 106 -1.90 -9.11 4.73
N MET A 107 -1.78 -7.78 4.67
CA MET A 107 -0.49 -7.09 4.66
C MET A 107 -0.01 -6.68 6.06
N VAL A 108 -0.89 -6.66 7.07
CA VAL A 108 -0.60 -6.10 8.40
C VAL A 108 0.56 -6.81 9.07
N ASP A 109 0.52 -8.14 9.13
CA ASP A 109 1.54 -8.94 9.81
C ASP A 109 2.93 -8.72 9.23
N GLY A 110 3.04 -8.62 7.89
CA GLY A 110 4.31 -8.36 7.21
C GLY A 110 4.91 -7.02 7.57
N VAL A 111 4.09 -5.97 7.59
CA VAL A 111 4.53 -4.62 7.97
C VAL A 111 4.86 -4.54 9.46
N GLN A 112 4.04 -5.17 10.31
CA GLN A 112 4.24 -5.17 11.75
C GLN A 112 5.48 -5.98 12.19
N ASN A 113 5.78 -7.07 11.48
CA ASN A 113 7.03 -7.82 11.71
C ASN A 113 8.27 -7.00 11.37
N LEU A 114 8.20 -6.12 10.36
CA LEU A 114 9.29 -5.22 10.02
C LEU A 114 9.41 -4.05 11.02
N ILE A 115 8.28 -3.52 11.49
CA ILE A 115 8.22 -2.40 12.45
C ILE A 115 7.40 -2.85 13.67
N PRO A 116 7.99 -3.59 14.63
CA PRO A 116 7.24 -4.17 15.76
C PRO A 116 6.56 -3.12 16.65
N SER A 117 7.07 -1.89 16.67
CA SER A 117 6.48 -0.77 17.42
C SER A 117 5.29 -0.12 16.71
N ALA A 118 5.02 -0.47 15.44
CA ALA A 118 3.91 0.10 14.68
C ALA A 118 2.56 -0.26 15.32
N ARG A 119 1.70 0.74 15.41
CA ARG A 119 0.33 0.57 15.90
C ARG A 119 -0.60 0.28 14.73
N VAL A 120 -1.71 -0.39 14.97
CA VAL A 120 -2.68 -0.73 13.92
C VAL A 120 -3.98 0.00 14.16
N GLY A 121 -4.44 0.72 13.15
CA GLY A 121 -5.80 1.25 13.06
C GLY A 121 -6.56 0.54 11.95
N HIS A 122 -7.87 0.67 11.89
CA HIS A 122 -8.68 0.00 10.87
C HIS A 122 -9.67 0.97 10.26
N ILE A 123 -9.85 0.90 8.93
CA ILE A 123 -10.89 1.58 8.19
C ILE A 123 -11.67 0.54 7.39
N GLY A 124 -12.96 0.46 7.63
CA GLY A 124 -13.89 -0.36 6.87
C GLY A 124 -14.76 0.50 5.98
N LEU A 125 -14.71 0.23 4.68
CA LEU A 125 -15.49 0.93 3.66
C LEU A 125 -16.29 -0.10 2.87
N TYR A 126 -17.55 0.22 2.55
CA TYR A 126 -18.30 -0.50 1.54
C TYR A 126 -18.86 0.51 0.52
N ARG A 127 -19.15 0.03 -0.65
CA ARG A 127 -19.81 0.84 -1.66
C ARG A 127 -21.31 0.66 -1.50
N ASP A 128 -22.02 1.75 -1.28
CA ASP A 128 -23.48 1.77 -1.26
C ASP A 128 -24.03 1.34 -2.62
N GLU A 129 -24.95 0.39 -2.63
CA GLU A 129 -25.46 -0.24 -3.87
C GLU A 129 -26.32 0.72 -4.70
N GLU A 130 -27.02 1.68 -4.05
CA GLU A 130 -27.90 2.62 -4.73
C GLU A 130 -27.16 3.84 -5.25
N THR A 131 -26.28 4.40 -4.42
CA THR A 131 -25.57 5.65 -4.75
C THR A 131 -24.19 5.43 -5.35
N ALA A 132 -23.67 4.21 -5.31
CA ALA A 132 -22.28 3.83 -5.63
C ALA A 132 -21.22 4.65 -4.87
N GLN A 133 -21.62 5.36 -3.81
CA GLN A 133 -20.74 6.14 -2.96
C GLN A 133 -20.12 5.24 -1.88
N PRO A 134 -18.86 5.51 -1.50
CA PRO A 134 -18.24 4.80 -0.40
C PRO A 134 -18.84 5.25 0.93
N VAL A 135 -19.13 4.29 1.77
CA VAL A 135 -19.66 4.50 3.12
C VAL A 135 -18.69 3.87 4.12
N GLU A 136 -18.27 4.68 5.10
CA GLU A 136 -17.48 4.21 6.24
C GLU A 136 -18.43 3.47 7.21
N TYR A 137 -18.23 2.16 7.39
CA TYR A 137 -18.98 1.39 8.38
C TYR A 137 -18.17 1.09 9.65
N PHE A 138 -16.86 1.24 9.59
CA PHE A 138 -15.99 1.05 10.73
C PHE A 138 -14.73 1.91 10.63
N CYS A 139 -14.41 2.61 11.72
CA CYS A 139 -13.17 3.36 11.83
C CYS A 139 -12.68 3.34 13.27
N LYS A 140 -11.53 2.71 13.50
CA LYS A 140 -10.86 2.69 14.79
C LYS A 140 -9.39 3.02 14.60
N LEU A 141 -8.99 4.22 15.01
CA LEU A 141 -7.64 4.76 14.81
C LEU A 141 -7.05 5.20 16.15
N PRO A 142 -5.71 5.24 16.30
CA PRO A 142 -5.07 5.87 17.45
C PRO A 142 -5.49 7.34 17.59
N VAL A 143 -5.69 7.82 18.82
CA VAL A 143 -6.18 9.19 19.09
C VAL A 143 -5.21 10.27 18.59
N ASP A 144 -3.93 9.96 18.53
CA ASP A 144 -2.85 10.86 18.10
C ASP A 144 -2.37 10.59 16.66
N ILE A 145 -3.22 9.97 15.82
CA ILE A 145 -2.87 9.57 14.45
C ILE A 145 -2.44 10.75 13.57
N ALA A 146 -2.94 11.95 13.86
CA ALA A 146 -2.59 13.18 13.14
C ALA A 146 -1.09 13.51 13.17
N ASP A 147 -0.38 13.06 14.22
CA ASP A 147 1.05 13.29 14.42
C ASP A 147 1.92 12.12 13.96
N CYS A 148 1.33 11.10 13.34
CA CYS A 148 2.02 9.87 12.96
C CYS A 148 2.15 9.77 11.45
N ARG A 149 3.22 9.09 11.01
CA ARG A 149 3.27 8.55 9.65
C ARG A 149 2.31 7.37 9.55
N VAL A 150 1.50 7.36 8.49
CA VAL A 150 0.49 6.33 8.24
C VAL A 150 0.84 5.52 7.01
N PHE A 151 0.96 4.20 7.16
CA PHE A 151 1.00 3.25 6.07
C PHE A 151 -0.41 2.70 5.84
N LEU A 152 -1.11 3.25 4.84
CA LEU A 152 -2.38 2.73 4.37
C LEU A 152 -2.12 1.53 3.47
N VAL A 153 -2.69 0.37 3.76
CA VAL A 153 -2.37 -0.87 3.05
C VAL A 153 -3.62 -1.53 2.46
N ASP A 154 -3.54 -1.91 1.19
CA ASP A 154 -4.54 -2.70 0.48
C ASP A 154 -3.83 -3.49 -0.64
N PRO A 155 -4.04 -4.79 -0.81
CA PRO A 155 -3.37 -5.56 -1.86
C PRO A 155 -3.58 -5.04 -3.28
N MET A 156 -4.71 -4.40 -3.56
CA MET A 156 -5.09 -4.03 -4.92
C MET A 156 -5.51 -2.56 -5.05
N LEU A 157 -4.92 -1.87 -6.01
CA LEU A 157 -5.38 -0.56 -6.47
C LEU A 157 -6.04 -0.72 -7.84
N ALA A 158 -7.33 -1.12 -7.85
CA ALA A 158 -8.09 -1.33 -9.08
C ALA A 158 -8.69 0.00 -9.60
N THR A 159 -9.89 0.37 -9.16
CA THR A 159 -10.55 1.63 -9.56
C THR A 159 -10.10 2.85 -8.77
N GLY A 160 -9.39 2.66 -7.66
CA GLY A 160 -8.92 3.71 -6.77
C GLY A 160 -9.94 4.18 -5.72
N GLY A 161 -11.22 3.84 -5.86
CA GLY A 161 -12.28 4.38 -4.99
C GLY A 161 -12.01 4.19 -3.50
N SER A 162 -11.81 2.95 -3.04
CA SER A 162 -11.57 2.66 -1.61
C SER A 162 -10.32 3.36 -1.05
N ALA A 163 -9.24 3.42 -1.84
CA ALA A 163 -8.02 4.09 -1.42
C ALA A 163 -8.22 5.62 -1.30
N ILE A 164 -8.88 6.24 -2.29
CA ILE A 164 -9.20 7.68 -2.28
C ILE A 164 -10.02 8.02 -1.03
N ASP A 165 -11.05 7.24 -0.75
CA ASP A 165 -11.93 7.51 0.39
C ASP A 165 -11.23 7.29 1.72
N ALA A 166 -10.45 6.21 1.86
CA ALA A 166 -9.67 5.95 3.08
C ALA A 166 -8.68 7.09 3.35
N ILE A 167 -7.96 7.56 2.32
CA ILE A 167 -7.05 8.71 2.44
C ILE A 167 -7.81 9.98 2.82
N GLY A 168 -8.97 10.23 2.19
CA GLY A 168 -9.84 11.34 2.53
C GLY A 168 -10.28 11.31 4.01
N GLN A 169 -10.62 10.13 4.53
CA GLN A 169 -10.97 9.94 5.94
C GLN A 169 -9.79 10.18 6.89
N LEU A 170 -8.59 9.74 6.52
CA LEU A 170 -7.37 10.01 7.29
C LEU A 170 -7.05 11.51 7.32
N LYS A 171 -7.12 12.18 6.18
CA LYS A 171 -6.89 13.64 6.08
C LYS A 171 -7.92 14.45 6.87
N LYS A 172 -9.19 14.07 6.88
CA LYS A 172 -10.23 14.68 7.72
C LYS A 172 -9.91 14.59 9.22
N ARG A 173 -9.10 13.59 9.62
CA ARG A 173 -8.62 13.39 11.00
C ARG A 173 -7.25 14.03 11.26
N GLY A 174 -6.78 14.87 10.32
CA GLY A 174 -5.56 15.66 10.46
C GLY A 174 -4.27 14.95 10.07
N VAL A 175 -4.33 13.72 9.53
CA VAL A 175 -3.14 13.00 9.07
C VAL A 175 -2.54 13.70 7.87
N LYS A 176 -1.23 13.99 7.91
CA LYS A 176 -0.49 14.71 6.88
C LYS A 176 0.51 13.85 6.12
N ASP A 177 1.07 12.84 6.80
CA ASP A 177 2.08 11.95 6.23
C ASP A 177 1.46 10.56 5.99
N ILE A 178 1.06 10.32 4.73
CA ILE A 178 0.40 9.09 4.30
C ILE A 178 1.20 8.48 3.15
N SER A 179 1.55 7.22 3.29
CA SER A 179 2.04 6.37 2.21
C SER A 179 1.02 5.26 1.94
N PHE A 180 0.65 5.06 0.68
CA PHE A 180 -0.23 3.97 0.27
C PHE A 180 0.60 2.81 -0.30
N LEU A 181 0.42 1.62 0.24
CA LEU A 181 1.12 0.40 -0.16
C LEU A 181 0.13 -0.59 -0.76
N CYS A 182 0.36 -0.99 -2.01
CA CYS A 182 -0.42 -2.04 -2.67
C CYS A 182 0.48 -3.05 -3.37
N ILE A 183 -0.01 -4.27 -3.58
CA ILE A 183 0.77 -5.31 -4.25
C ILE A 183 0.67 -5.16 -5.75
N ILE A 184 -0.54 -4.98 -6.28
CA ILE A 184 -0.76 -4.68 -7.70
C ILE A 184 -1.64 -3.45 -7.87
N ALA A 185 -1.39 -2.72 -8.95
CA ALA A 185 -2.19 -1.55 -9.34
C ALA A 185 -2.61 -1.64 -10.80
N ALA A 186 -3.73 -1.03 -11.14
CA ALA A 186 -4.11 -0.70 -12.51
C ALA A 186 -3.82 0.78 -12.80
N PRO A 187 -3.47 1.14 -14.04
CA PRO A 187 -3.24 2.53 -14.45
C PRO A 187 -4.40 3.45 -14.10
N GLU A 188 -5.64 2.99 -14.31
CA GLU A 188 -6.86 3.75 -14.05
C GLU A 188 -7.04 4.12 -12.56
N GLY A 189 -6.71 3.20 -11.67
CA GLY A 189 -6.78 3.45 -10.23
C GLY A 189 -5.67 4.36 -9.75
N LEU A 190 -4.49 4.18 -10.31
CA LEU A 190 -3.31 4.97 -10.00
C LEU A 190 -3.49 6.44 -10.42
N GLU A 191 -4.00 6.68 -11.65
CA GLU A 191 -4.32 8.00 -12.15
C GLU A 191 -5.33 8.71 -11.24
N LYS A 192 -6.48 8.05 -10.95
CA LYS A 192 -7.51 8.61 -10.09
C LYS A 192 -7.01 8.95 -8.70
N LEU A 193 -6.20 8.07 -8.12
CA LEU A 193 -5.62 8.30 -6.78
C LEU A 193 -4.65 9.47 -6.80
N ASN A 194 -3.78 9.58 -7.79
CA ASN A 194 -2.84 10.68 -7.95
C ASN A 194 -3.56 12.03 -8.13
N VAL A 195 -4.63 12.07 -8.93
CA VAL A 195 -5.43 13.30 -9.11
C VAL A 195 -6.11 13.71 -7.80
N ALA A 196 -6.70 12.75 -7.07
CA ALA A 196 -7.41 13.05 -5.83
C ALA A 196 -6.47 13.42 -4.67
N HIS A 197 -5.29 12.79 -4.61
CA HIS A 197 -4.32 12.94 -3.52
C HIS A 197 -2.87 12.98 -4.03
N PRO A 198 -2.49 14.07 -4.72
CA PRO A 198 -1.17 14.19 -5.37
C PRO A 198 0.01 14.20 -4.38
N ASP A 199 -0.26 14.49 -3.11
CA ASP A 199 0.70 14.53 -2.01
C ASP A 199 1.00 13.16 -1.38
N VAL A 200 0.21 12.12 -1.72
CA VAL A 200 0.38 10.77 -1.17
C VAL A 200 1.38 9.97 -2.00
N GLN A 201 2.39 9.40 -1.33
CA GLN A 201 3.32 8.50 -2.00
C GLN A 201 2.71 7.10 -2.14
N ILE A 202 2.70 6.58 -3.35
CA ILE A 202 2.21 5.25 -3.67
C ILE A 202 3.40 4.31 -3.85
N TYR A 203 3.36 3.15 -3.19
CA TYR A 203 4.30 2.06 -3.35
C TYR A 203 3.56 0.84 -3.85
N CYS A 204 4.04 0.23 -4.94
CA CYS A 204 3.38 -0.90 -5.56
C CYS A 204 4.43 -1.91 -6.05
N ALA A 205 4.11 -3.19 -6.01
CA ALA A 205 5.03 -4.23 -6.47
C ALA A 205 4.87 -4.53 -7.97
N SER A 206 3.71 -4.22 -8.55
CA SER A 206 3.48 -4.32 -10.00
C SER A 206 2.41 -3.35 -10.45
N LEU A 207 2.68 -2.63 -11.54
CA LEU A 207 1.66 -1.96 -12.32
C LEU A 207 1.24 -2.88 -13.45
N ASP A 208 -0.02 -3.31 -13.44
CA ASP A 208 -0.60 -4.23 -14.40
C ASP A 208 -1.17 -3.46 -15.61
N GLU A 209 -1.71 -4.17 -16.61
CA GLU A 209 -2.02 -3.57 -17.91
C GLU A 209 -3.24 -2.62 -17.87
N ARG A 210 -4.35 -3.08 -17.27
CA ARG A 210 -5.63 -2.35 -17.26
C ARG A 210 -6.68 -3.04 -16.37
N LEU A 211 -7.85 -2.43 -16.26
CA LEU A 211 -9.06 -3.08 -15.76
C LEU A 211 -9.83 -3.77 -16.88
N ASN A 212 -10.54 -4.85 -16.56
CA ASN A 212 -11.57 -5.43 -17.43
C ASN A 212 -12.93 -4.76 -17.19
N GLU A 213 -13.96 -5.19 -17.94
CA GLU A 213 -15.34 -4.69 -17.85
C GLU A 213 -15.99 -4.83 -16.46
N ASN A 214 -15.49 -5.76 -15.64
CA ASN A 214 -15.94 -5.98 -14.25
C ASN A 214 -15.04 -5.31 -13.21
N ASN A 215 -14.16 -4.40 -13.63
CA ASN A 215 -13.19 -3.70 -12.78
C ASN A 215 -12.14 -4.60 -12.10
N TYR A 216 -11.86 -5.79 -12.65
CA TYR A 216 -10.74 -6.61 -12.22
C TYR A 216 -9.47 -6.20 -12.95
N ILE A 217 -8.36 -6.19 -12.21
CA ILE A 217 -7.02 -5.93 -12.77
C ILE A 217 -6.61 -7.08 -13.69
N LEU A 218 -6.05 -6.77 -14.85
CA LEU A 218 -5.48 -7.72 -15.79
C LEU A 218 -3.97 -7.47 -15.96
N PRO A 219 -3.12 -8.51 -15.91
CA PRO A 219 -3.43 -9.92 -15.68
C PRO A 219 -3.89 -10.23 -14.25
N GLY A 220 -3.61 -9.36 -13.28
CA GLY A 220 -4.16 -9.40 -11.93
C GLY A 220 -3.74 -10.62 -11.09
N LEU A 221 -4.50 -10.85 -10.05
CA LEU A 221 -4.36 -12.00 -9.12
C LEU A 221 -5.72 -12.54 -8.63
N GLY A 222 -6.83 -12.13 -9.27
CA GLY A 222 -8.19 -12.46 -8.84
C GLY A 222 -8.68 -11.56 -7.70
N ASP A 223 -9.67 -12.02 -6.92
CA ASP A 223 -10.14 -11.32 -5.73
C ASP A 223 -9.17 -11.61 -4.56
N ALA A 224 -8.45 -10.59 -4.11
CA ALA A 224 -7.48 -10.75 -3.03
C ALA A 224 -8.14 -11.10 -1.70
N GLY A 225 -9.30 -10.51 -1.40
CA GLY A 225 -10.03 -10.79 -0.16
C GLY A 225 -10.46 -12.25 -0.09
N ASP A 226 -11.10 -12.75 -1.13
CA ASP A 226 -11.53 -14.15 -1.19
C ASP A 226 -10.36 -15.12 -1.14
N ARG A 227 -9.25 -14.81 -1.82
CA ARG A 227 -8.04 -15.65 -1.79
C ARG A 227 -7.32 -15.62 -0.45
N ILE A 228 -7.30 -14.47 0.26
CA ILE A 228 -6.71 -14.35 1.61
C ILE A 228 -7.54 -15.13 2.62
N PHE A 229 -8.87 -15.04 2.54
CA PHE A 229 -9.77 -15.58 3.58
C PHE A 229 -10.40 -16.94 3.23
N GLY A 230 -10.25 -17.39 1.98
CA GLY A 230 -10.81 -18.65 1.52
C GLY A 230 -12.35 -18.61 1.48
N THR A 231 -12.94 -17.48 1.06
CA THR A 231 -14.39 -17.27 1.06
C THR A 231 -15.07 -17.65 -0.26
N LYS A 232 -14.31 -18.12 -1.23
CA LYS A 232 -14.79 -18.77 -2.48
C LYS A 232 -13.98 -20.01 -2.77
#